data_49dbbd93f5c50f3005b62087864b3151
#
_entry.id   49dbbd93f5c50f3005b62087864b3151
#
_cell.length_a   1.000
_cell.length_b   1.000
_cell.length_c   1.000
_cell.angle_alpha   90.00
_cell.angle_beta   90.00
_cell.angle_gamma   90.00
#
_symmetry.space_group_name_H-M   'P 1'
#
loop_
_entity.id
_entity.type
_entity.pdbx_description
1 polymer ?
#
loop_
_entity_poly.entity_id
_entity_poly.type
_entity_poly.pdbx_seq_one_letter_code
_entity_poly.pdbx_strand_id
1 'polypeptide(L)'
;LPYIVLTFGLIFGWYFASSRMILSLLVLALADRALVLFPSTDPDQAALSQTIVAITAFLVPLNLLAFSIFKEDSLTTLRGVMRVLLVLVQPFLLLWLCLPDQHDLASAFTWEYIPSLYTDWTPIPQPALFAFATALLLHFIRFALHRDPLEGGAIWALVAIFMAYHTSRYGWQATNFFMTGGLILFVTLLQSFYQRTYRDELTGIPGRLAYEEAIGQLGKRFSVAVISIDQLTQYANIHGKPVAEQILKLVAPRVHAACSDGQIFRTTGEELTVLFPGKSTTETLGTLETVRKTIEAISLFLRGRNRVWEKQRGTQKTGSRDQALPITLSIGVAEKVSDSATLTLVIKATYRALYEAKGAGGNVVKRGGAAIEPVRRSHAGSGRVVTSGEYGT
;
A
#
# COMPACT_ATOMS: atom_id res chain seq x y z
N LEU A 1 8.23 -29.77 -2.35
CA LEU A 1 8.16 -28.39 -2.89
C LEU A 1 6.87 -27.64 -2.48
N PRO A 2 5.63 -28.20 -2.58
CA PRO A 2 4.39 -27.47 -2.27
C PRO A 2 4.35 -26.89 -0.86
N TYR A 3 4.72 -27.67 0.14
CA TYR A 3 4.71 -27.20 1.54
C TYR A 3 5.71 -26.09 1.84
N ILE A 4 6.79 -26.01 1.08
CA ILE A 4 7.78 -24.95 1.21
C ILE A 4 7.11 -23.59 0.92
N VAL A 5 6.37 -23.47 -0.17
CA VAL A 5 5.67 -22.22 -0.56
C VAL A 5 4.65 -21.82 0.52
N LEU A 6 3.86 -22.77 1.01
CA LEU A 6 2.87 -22.52 2.06
C LEU A 6 3.55 -22.11 3.38
N THR A 7 4.62 -22.79 3.78
CA THR A 7 5.36 -22.49 5.01
C THR A 7 6.03 -21.09 4.92
N PHE A 8 6.71 -20.79 3.81
CA PHE A 8 7.26 -19.45 3.61
C PHE A 8 6.17 -18.38 3.60
N GLY A 9 5.06 -18.64 2.90
CA GLY A 9 3.93 -17.72 2.88
C GLY A 9 3.35 -17.45 4.27
N LEU A 10 3.25 -18.48 5.14
CA LEU A 10 2.81 -18.33 6.54
C LEU A 10 3.82 -17.53 7.37
N ILE A 11 5.12 -17.81 7.25
CA ILE A 11 6.19 -17.09 7.95
C ILE A 11 6.20 -15.62 7.55
N PHE A 12 6.15 -15.32 6.25
CA PHE A 12 6.11 -13.95 5.76
C PHE A 12 4.79 -13.25 6.08
N GLY A 13 3.65 -13.96 6.00
CA GLY A 13 2.37 -13.43 6.45
C GLY A 13 2.39 -13.01 7.92
N TRP A 14 3.06 -13.79 8.78
CA TRP A 14 3.30 -13.43 10.18
C TRP A 14 4.22 -12.23 10.32
N TYR A 15 5.35 -12.22 9.60
CA TYR A 15 6.33 -11.12 9.63
C TYR A 15 5.70 -9.78 9.19
N PHE A 16 4.88 -9.78 8.15
CA PHE A 16 4.16 -8.61 7.66
C PHE A 16 2.83 -8.33 8.37
N ALA A 17 2.53 -9.08 9.44
CA ALA A 17 1.29 -8.97 10.21
C ALA A 17 0.00 -9.01 9.35
N SER A 18 0.01 -9.72 8.22
CA SER A 18 -1.14 -9.87 7.34
C SER A 18 -1.96 -11.09 7.73
N SER A 19 -3.01 -10.89 8.54
CA SER A 19 -3.93 -11.94 8.96
C SER A 19 -4.69 -12.55 7.78
N ARG A 20 -5.06 -11.72 6.80
CA ARG A 20 -5.73 -12.15 5.57
C ARG A 20 -4.91 -13.21 4.84
N MET A 21 -3.62 -12.96 4.66
CA MET A 21 -2.72 -13.87 3.96
C MET A 21 -2.56 -15.20 4.69
N ILE A 22 -2.33 -15.17 6.01
CA ILE A 22 -2.17 -16.37 6.83
C ILE A 22 -3.40 -17.24 6.76
N LEU A 23 -4.59 -16.66 6.93
CA LEU A 23 -5.86 -17.39 6.89
C LEU A 23 -6.13 -17.97 5.49
N SER A 24 -5.83 -17.22 4.41
CA SER A 24 -5.97 -17.71 3.05
C SER A 24 -5.07 -18.89 2.76
N LEU A 25 -3.79 -18.84 3.15
CA LEU A 25 -2.85 -19.94 2.97
C LEU A 25 -3.22 -21.16 3.83
N LEU A 26 -3.73 -20.94 5.04
CA LEU A 26 -4.21 -22.02 5.91
C LEU A 26 -5.39 -22.75 5.27
N VAL A 27 -6.36 -22.03 4.72
CA VAL A 27 -7.51 -22.62 4.01
C VAL A 27 -7.05 -23.41 2.78
N LEU A 28 -6.10 -22.87 1.99
CA LEU A 28 -5.52 -23.57 0.84
C LEU A 28 -4.80 -24.87 1.27
N ALA A 29 -4.02 -24.81 2.35
CA ALA A 29 -3.33 -25.98 2.88
C ALA A 29 -4.31 -27.07 3.36
N LEU A 30 -5.38 -26.67 4.04
CA LEU A 30 -6.41 -27.60 4.52
C LEU A 30 -7.18 -28.21 3.33
N ALA A 31 -7.54 -27.43 2.32
CA ALA A 31 -8.21 -27.93 1.12
C ALA A 31 -7.33 -28.90 0.32
N ASP A 32 -6.06 -28.56 0.13
CA ASP A 32 -5.09 -29.47 -0.51
C ASP A 32 -4.98 -30.78 0.26
N ARG A 33 -4.89 -30.73 1.60
CA ARG A 33 -4.82 -31.93 2.42
C ARG A 33 -6.09 -32.76 2.32
N ALA A 34 -7.26 -32.14 2.28
CA ALA A 34 -8.52 -32.86 2.11
C ALA A 34 -8.55 -33.65 0.79
N LEU A 35 -8.13 -33.05 -0.32
CA LEU A 35 -8.09 -33.74 -1.62
C LEU A 35 -7.02 -34.82 -1.71
N VAL A 36 -5.87 -34.65 -1.05
CA VAL A 36 -4.80 -35.67 -1.03
C VAL A 36 -5.16 -36.88 -0.14
N LEU A 37 -5.81 -36.63 0.99
CA LEU A 37 -6.21 -37.71 1.91
C LEU A 37 -7.40 -38.51 1.40
N PHE A 38 -8.29 -37.91 0.60
CA PHE A 38 -9.49 -38.52 0.06
C PHE A 38 -9.53 -38.38 -1.47
N PRO A 39 -8.68 -39.14 -2.21
CA PRO A 39 -8.57 -39.02 -3.65
C PRO A 39 -9.85 -39.51 -4.35
N SER A 40 -10.32 -38.77 -5.33
CA SER A 40 -11.52 -39.12 -6.12
C SER A 40 -11.33 -40.36 -7.03
N THR A 41 -10.12 -40.90 -7.09
CA THR A 41 -9.75 -42.05 -7.90
C THR A 41 -9.92 -43.38 -7.16
N ASP A 42 -10.19 -43.36 -5.86
CA ASP A 42 -10.42 -44.58 -5.03
C ASP A 42 -11.89 -44.98 -5.13
N PRO A 43 -12.23 -46.14 -5.74
CA PRO A 43 -13.61 -46.60 -5.90
C PRO A 43 -14.32 -46.84 -4.56
N ASP A 44 -13.58 -47.30 -3.54
CA ASP A 44 -14.15 -47.64 -2.22
C ASP A 44 -14.53 -46.38 -1.43
N GLN A 45 -13.94 -45.23 -1.76
CA GLN A 45 -14.19 -43.96 -1.09
C GLN A 45 -14.85 -42.92 -2.01
N ALA A 46 -15.32 -43.31 -3.18
CA ALA A 46 -15.81 -42.41 -4.21
C ALA A 46 -16.90 -41.42 -3.72
N ALA A 47 -17.88 -41.93 -2.97
CA ALA A 47 -18.98 -41.12 -2.42
C ALA A 47 -18.46 -40.11 -1.37
N LEU A 48 -17.56 -40.57 -0.48
CA LEU A 48 -16.95 -39.71 0.55
C LEU A 48 -16.09 -38.64 -0.09
N SER A 49 -15.25 -39.01 -1.04
CA SER A 49 -14.39 -38.08 -1.79
C SER A 49 -15.20 -37.02 -2.55
N GLN A 50 -16.30 -37.42 -3.19
CA GLN A 50 -17.19 -36.51 -3.91
C GLN A 50 -17.80 -35.46 -2.95
N THR A 51 -18.25 -35.89 -1.77
CA THR A 51 -18.79 -35.01 -0.72
C THR A 51 -17.72 -34.02 -0.22
N ILE A 52 -16.51 -34.52 0.05
CA ILE A 52 -15.38 -33.69 0.50
C ILE A 52 -15.01 -32.65 -0.55
N VAL A 53 -14.92 -33.05 -1.82
CA VAL A 53 -14.67 -32.12 -2.95
C VAL A 53 -15.76 -31.08 -3.05
N ALA A 54 -17.05 -31.47 -2.93
CA ALA A 54 -18.17 -30.55 -3.00
C ALA A 54 -18.13 -29.48 -1.90
N ILE A 55 -17.94 -29.90 -0.65
CA ILE A 55 -17.91 -29.00 0.51
C ILE A 55 -16.68 -28.08 0.46
N THR A 56 -15.49 -28.63 0.19
CA THR A 56 -14.27 -27.84 0.14
C THR A 56 -14.28 -26.85 -1.05
N ALA A 57 -14.75 -27.27 -2.23
CA ALA A 57 -14.90 -26.39 -3.39
C ALA A 57 -15.89 -25.25 -3.14
N PHE A 58 -16.90 -25.46 -2.29
CA PHE A 58 -17.82 -24.40 -1.86
C PHE A 58 -17.20 -23.47 -0.83
N LEU A 59 -16.52 -24.00 0.20
CA LEU A 59 -16.00 -23.22 1.31
C LEU A 59 -14.78 -22.35 0.95
N VAL A 60 -13.86 -22.86 0.10
CA VAL A 60 -12.61 -22.14 -0.22
C VAL A 60 -12.85 -20.76 -0.83
N PRO A 61 -13.65 -20.59 -1.90
CA PRO A 61 -13.89 -19.27 -2.46
C PRO A 61 -14.60 -18.32 -1.48
N LEU A 62 -15.52 -18.85 -0.65
CA LEU A 62 -16.21 -18.05 0.37
C LEU A 62 -15.26 -17.59 1.49
N ASN A 63 -14.34 -18.44 1.93
CA ASN A 63 -13.31 -18.04 2.89
C ASN A 63 -12.42 -16.93 2.36
N LEU A 64 -11.90 -17.05 1.13
CA LEU A 64 -11.08 -16.02 0.51
C LEU A 64 -11.83 -14.69 0.41
N LEU A 65 -13.11 -14.75 0.01
CA LEU A 65 -13.97 -13.57 -0.05
C LEU A 65 -14.21 -12.97 1.34
N ALA A 66 -14.52 -13.79 2.35
CA ALA A 66 -14.73 -13.32 3.72
C ALA A 66 -13.48 -12.60 4.27
N PHE A 67 -12.28 -13.17 4.06
CA PHE A 67 -11.03 -12.53 4.50
C PHE A 67 -10.74 -11.23 3.77
N SER A 68 -11.22 -11.07 2.54
CA SER A 68 -11.11 -9.81 1.80
C SER A 68 -12.02 -8.72 2.36
N ILE A 69 -13.23 -9.07 2.81
CA ILE A 69 -14.22 -8.12 3.34
C ILE A 69 -13.87 -7.70 4.77
N PHE A 70 -13.37 -8.61 5.59
CA PHE A 70 -13.04 -8.30 6.98
C PHE A 70 -11.87 -7.32 7.09
N LYS A 71 -12.01 -6.36 8.02
CA LYS A 71 -10.92 -5.45 8.35
C LYS A 71 -9.70 -6.24 8.83
N GLU A 72 -8.51 -5.86 8.39
CA GLU A 72 -7.26 -6.49 8.81
C GLU A 72 -7.01 -6.19 10.29
N ASP A 73 -7.07 -7.23 11.13
CA ASP A 73 -6.79 -7.18 12.56
C ASP A 73 -5.62 -8.13 12.86
N SER A 74 -4.82 -7.83 13.88
CA SER A 74 -3.77 -8.75 14.32
C SER A 74 -4.36 -10.11 14.76
N LEU A 75 -3.67 -11.20 14.44
CA LEU A 75 -4.07 -12.56 14.85
C LEU A 75 -4.10 -12.74 16.38
N THR A 76 -3.38 -11.90 17.11
CA THR A 76 -3.34 -11.91 18.58
C THR A 76 -4.56 -11.25 19.24
N THR A 77 -5.38 -10.54 18.46
CA THR A 77 -6.64 -9.96 18.95
C THR A 77 -7.73 -11.02 19.08
N LEU A 78 -8.70 -10.78 19.95
CA LEU A 78 -9.85 -11.69 20.11
C LEU A 78 -10.53 -11.99 18.75
N ARG A 79 -10.69 -10.99 17.90
CA ARG A 79 -11.27 -11.14 16.54
C ARG A 79 -10.37 -11.99 15.63
N GLY A 80 -9.05 -11.79 15.71
CA GLY A 80 -8.08 -12.60 14.96
C GLY A 80 -8.12 -14.07 15.37
N VAL A 81 -8.10 -14.34 16.68
CA VAL A 81 -8.22 -15.70 17.23
C VAL A 81 -9.53 -16.36 16.80
N MET A 82 -10.66 -15.64 16.87
CA MET A 82 -11.95 -16.18 16.41
C MET A 82 -11.94 -16.58 14.93
N ARG A 83 -11.28 -15.82 14.07
CA ARG A 83 -11.14 -16.15 12.63
C ARG A 83 -10.29 -17.40 12.41
N VAL A 84 -9.18 -17.54 13.16
CA VAL A 84 -8.36 -18.76 13.12
C VAL A 84 -9.18 -19.95 13.57
N LEU A 85 -9.91 -19.85 14.68
CA LEU A 85 -10.78 -20.93 15.18
C LEU A 85 -11.86 -21.28 14.16
N LEU A 86 -12.47 -20.29 13.49
CA LEU A 86 -13.46 -20.53 12.45
C LEU A 86 -12.89 -21.37 11.29
N VAL A 87 -11.65 -21.11 10.89
CA VAL A 87 -10.97 -21.91 9.85
C VAL A 87 -10.63 -23.31 10.36
N LEU A 88 -10.12 -23.42 11.60
CA LEU A 88 -9.72 -24.70 12.18
C LEU A 88 -10.91 -25.63 12.52
N VAL A 89 -12.09 -25.08 12.73
CA VAL A 89 -13.33 -25.87 12.94
C VAL A 89 -13.82 -26.48 11.63
N GLN A 90 -13.52 -25.92 10.46
CA GLN A 90 -14.02 -26.42 9.17
C GLN A 90 -13.67 -27.90 8.87
N PRO A 91 -12.45 -28.40 9.10
CA PRO A 91 -12.15 -29.82 8.92
C PRO A 91 -13.00 -30.73 9.79
N PHE A 92 -13.28 -30.32 11.02
CA PHE A 92 -14.13 -31.09 11.92
C PHE A 92 -15.59 -31.08 11.46
N LEU A 93 -16.09 -29.93 11.02
CA LEU A 93 -17.41 -29.81 10.41
C LEU A 93 -17.52 -30.64 9.14
N LEU A 94 -16.50 -30.63 8.28
CA LEU A 94 -16.44 -31.45 7.08
C LEU A 94 -16.52 -32.92 7.40
N LEU A 95 -15.71 -33.42 8.36
CA LEU A 95 -15.75 -34.81 8.80
C LEU A 95 -17.11 -35.18 9.41
N TRP A 96 -17.73 -34.28 10.17
CA TRP A 96 -19.06 -34.46 10.74
C TRP A 96 -20.14 -34.58 9.65
N LEU A 97 -20.09 -33.76 8.61
CA LEU A 97 -21.01 -33.81 7.45
C LEU A 97 -20.84 -35.09 6.62
N CYS A 98 -19.67 -35.72 6.69
CA CYS A 98 -19.42 -36.99 6.02
C CYS A 98 -19.98 -38.23 6.80
N LEU A 99 -20.53 -38.05 8.00
CA LEU A 99 -21.17 -39.16 8.74
C LEU A 99 -22.46 -39.59 8.03
N PRO A 100 -22.81 -40.90 8.06
CA PRO A 100 -24.00 -41.43 7.39
C PRO A 100 -25.31 -40.73 7.78
N ASP A 101 -25.43 -40.33 9.03
CA ASP A 101 -26.63 -39.68 9.58
C ASP A 101 -26.83 -38.24 9.05
N GLN A 102 -25.83 -37.67 8.40
CA GLN A 102 -25.83 -36.29 7.89
C GLN A 102 -25.96 -36.20 6.35
N HIS A 103 -26.33 -37.32 5.70
CA HIS A 103 -26.42 -37.43 4.25
C HIS A 103 -27.32 -36.33 3.62
N ASP A 104 -28.45 -35.98 4.26
CA ASP A 104 -29.37 -34.97 3.77
C ASP A 104 -28.75 -33.58 3.76
N LEU A 105 -27.95 -33.22 4.77
CA LEU A 105 -27.24 -31.96 4.82
C LEU A 105 -26.08 -31.93 3.83
N ALA A 106 -25.35 -33.01 3.67
CA ALA A 106 -24.26 -33.13 2.71
C ALA A 106 -24.75 -33.05 1.28
N SER A 107 -25.93 -33.60 0.98
CA SER A 107 -26.55 -33.55 -0.37
C SER A 107 -26.85 -32.13 -0.85
N ALA A 108 -27.03 -31.17 0.05
CA ALA A 108 -27.22 -29.75 -0.32
C ALA A 108 -26.03 -29.18 -1.09
N PHE A 109 -24.80 -29.68 -0.88
CA PHE A 109 -23.59 -29.23 -1.58
C PHE A 109 -23.44 -29.88 -2.97
N THR A 110 -24.23 -30.91 -3.28
CA THR A 110 -24.27 -31.58 -4.59
C THR A 110 -25.56 -31.34 -5.33
N TRP A 111 -26.45 -30.48 -4.79
CA TRP A 111 -27.77 -30.22 -5.38
C TRP A 111 -27.63 -29.60 -6.80
N GLU A 112 -28.47 -30.06 -7.72
CA GLU A 112 -28.52 -29.57 -9.09
C GLU A 112 -29.67 -28.57 -9.25
N TYR A 113 -29.35 -27.31 -9.50
CA TYR A 113 -30.32 -26.24 -9.76
C TYR A 113 -30.60 -26.07 -11.25
N ILE A 114 -29.62 -26.42 -12.10
CA ILE A 114 -29.63 -26.26 -13.56
C ILE A 114 -29.41 -27.65 -14.16
N PRO A 115 -30.05 -28.00 -15.27
CA PRO A 115 -29.82 -29.28 -15.93
C PRO A 115 -28.34 -29.57 -16.15
N SER A 116 -27.90 -30.79 -15.81
CA SER A 116 -26.51 -31.25 -15.84
C SER A 116 -25.84 -30.99 -17.21
N LEU A 117 -26.61 -31.01 -18.29
CA LEU A 117 -26.15 -30.69 -19.66
C LEU A 117 -25.30 -29.40 -19.75
N TYR A 118 -25.57 -28.41 -18.91
CA TYR A 118 -24.82 -27.12 -18.89
C TYR A 118 -23.63 -27.13 -17.95
N THR A 119 -23.51 -28.15 -17.09
CA THR A 119 -22.45 -28.24 -16.05
C THR A 119 -21.53 -29.45 -16.21
N ASP A 120 -21.81 -30.37 -17.14
CA ASP A 120 -21.03 -31.60 -17.38
C ASP A 120 -19.58 -31.37 -17.81
N TRP A 121 -19.25 -30.14 -18.21
CA TRP A 121 -17.87 -29.75 -18.54
C TRP A 121 -16.92 -29.70 -17.34
N THR A 122 -17.43 -29.73 -16.10
CA THR A 122 -16.63 -29.68 -14.87
C THR A 122 -17.17 -30.64 -13.82
N PRO A 123 -16.28 -31.30 -13.02
CA PRO A 123 -16.71 -32.14 -11.90
C PRO A 123 -17.12 -31.32 -10.67
N ILE A 124 -17.03 -30.00 -10.72
CA ILE A 124 -17.34 -29.12 -9.60
C ILE A 124 -18.87 -29.00 -9.47
N PRO A 125 -19.44 -29.31 -8.28
CA PRO A 125 -20.88 -29.18 -8.07
C PRO A 125 -21.39 -27.74 -8.24
N GLN A 126 -22.65 -27.62 -8.66
CA GLN A 126 -23.26 -26.31 -8.96
C GLN A 126 -23.22 -25.32 -7.79
N PRO A 127 -23.50 -25.68 -6.52
CA PRO A 127 -23.33 -24.76 -5.39
C PRO A 127 -21.92 -24.18 -5.28
N ALA A 128 -20.91 -25.00 -5.53
CA ALA A 128 -19.50 -24.54 -5.52
C ALA A 128 -19.21 -23.62 -6.74
N LEU A 129 -19.77 -23.91 -7.92
CA LEU A 129 -19.66 -23.01 -9.09
C LEU A 129 -20.25 -21.64 -8.79
N PHE A 130 -21.42 -21.57 -8.13
CA PHE A 130 -22.01 -20.30 -7.70
C PHE A 130 -21.13 -19.58 -6.68
N ALA A 131 -20.52 -20.30 -5.74
CA ALA A 131 -19.58 -19.72 -4.77
C ALA A 131 -18.35 -19.12 -5.48
N PHE A 132 -17.74 -19.84 -6.44
CA PHE A 132 -16.63 -19.32 -7.26
C PHE A 132 -17.05 -18.10 -8.08
N ALA A 133 -18.19 -18.15 -8.77
CA ALA A 133 -18.69 -17.04 -9.57
C ALA A 133 -18.92 -15.79 -8.71
N THR A 134 -19.55 -15.95 -7.56
CA THR A 134 -19.82 -14.87 -6.61
C THR A 134 -18.51 -14.29 -6.05
N ALA A 135 -17.58 -15.14 -5.62
CA ALA A 135 -16.29 -14.70 -5.10
C ALA A 135 -15.48 -13.95 -6.16
N LEU A 136 -15.38 -14.48 -7.39
CA LEU A 136 -14.70 -13.82 -8.50
C LEU A 136 -15.31 -12.47 -8.84
N LEU A 137 -16.65 -12.39 -8.94
CA LEU A 137 -17.36 -11.15 -9.24
C LEU A 137 -17.10 -10.09 -8.16
N LEU A 138 -17.22 -10.45 -6.88
CA LEU A 138 -17.02 -9.51 -5.79
C LEU A 138 -15.55 -9.07 -5.65
N HIS A 139 -14.58 -9.95 -5.82
CA HIS A 139 -13.17 -9.56 -5.89
C HIS A 139 -12.88 -8.66 -7.08
N PHE A 140 -13.47 -8.93 -8.24
CA PHE A 140 -13.33 -8.08 -9.42
C PHE A 140 -13.91 -6.67 -9.19
N ILE A 141 -15.11 -6.56 -8.62
CA ILE A 141 -15.72 -5.27 -8.26
C ILE A 141 -14.80 -4.51 -7.27
N ARG A 142 -14.31 -5.17 -6.23
CA ARG A 142 -13.42 -4.57 -5.24
C ARG A 142 -12.10 -4.12 -5.87
N PHE A 143 -11.51 -4.94 -6.73
CA PHE A 143 -10.31 -4.57 -7.49
C PHE A 143 -10.54 -3.35 -8.39
N ALA A 144 -11.68 -3.30 -9.09
CA ALA A 144 -12.02 -2.17 -9.95
C ALA A 144 -12.17 -0.86 -9.14
N LEU A 145 -12.75 -0.94 -7.92
CA LEU A 145 -12.98 0.21 -7.05
C LEU A 145 -11.72 0.68 -6.30
N HIS A 146 -10.92 -0.24 -5.77
CA HIS A 146 -9.82 0.09 -4.84
C HIS A 146 -8.43 -0.10 -5.47
N ARG A 147 -8.31 -0.87 -6.55
CA ARG A 147 -7.05 -1.24 -7.22
C ARG A 147 -5.99 -1.82 -6.27
N ASP A 148 -6.44 -2.53 -5.22
CA ASP A 148 -5.56 -3.20 -4.26
C ASP A 148 -4.93 -4.44 -4.93
N PRO A 149 -3.59 -4.60 -4.94
CA PRO A 149 -2.93 -5.80 -5.47
C PRO A 149 -3.44 -7.10 -4.85
N LEU A 150 -3.81 -7.10 -3.57
CA LEU A 150 -4.33 -8.29 -2.88
C LEU A 150 -5.65 -8.79 -3.48
N GLU A 151 -6.53 -7.89 -3.92
CA GLU A 151 -7.77 -8.28 -4.61
C GLU A 151 -7.47 -8.88 -5.99
N GLY A 152 -6.52 -8.27 -6.74
CA GLY A 152 -6.06 -8.82 -8.01
C GLY A 152 -5.44 -10.21 -7.87
N GLY A 153 -4.60 -10.41 -6.83
CA GLY A 153 -4.03 -11.71 -6.50
C GLY A 153 -5.07 -12.75 -6.11
N ALA A 154 -6.09 -12.35 -5.35
CA ALA A 154 -7.18 -13.24 -4.97
C ALA A 154 -7.97 -13.76 -6.20
N ILE A 155 -8.19 -12.92 -7.22
CA ILE A 155 -8.83 -13.34 -8.49
C ILE A 155 -8.01 -14.46 -9.14
N TRP A 156 -6.70 -14.24 -9.34
CA TRP A 156 -5.86 -15.24 -9.99
C TRP A 156 -5.65 -16.49 -9.13
N ALA A 157 -5.60 -16.35 -7.80
CA ALA A 157 -5.57 -17.49 -6.89
C ALA A 157 -6.85 -18.32 -6.99
N LEU A 158 -8.03 -17.68 -7.05
CA LEU A 158 -9.31 -18.37 -7.26
C LEU A 158 -9.35 -19.11 -8.60
N VAL A 159 -8.79 -18.55 -9.66
CA VAL A 159 -8.67 -19.24 -10.97
C VAL A 159 -7.78 -20.48 -10.84
N ALA A 160 -6.64 -20.39 -10.17
CA ALA A 160 -5.75 -21.53 -9.92
C ALA A 160 -6.46 -22.61 -9.08
N ILE A 161 -7.17 -22.22 -8.02
CA ILE A 161 -7.93 -23.13 -7.15
C ILE A 161 -9.07 -23.80 -7.94
N PHE A 162 -9.77 -23.04 -8.77
CA PHE A 162 -10.79 -23.59 -9.66
C PHE A 162 -10.20 -24.70 -10.55
N MET A 163 -9.02 -24.46 -11.14
CA MET A 163 -8.31 -25.45 -11.93
C MET A 163 -7.91 -26.68 -11.11
N ALA A 164 -7.56 -26.52 -9.82
CA ALA A 164 -7.28 -27.64 -8.94
C ALA A 164 -8.48 -28.61 -8.83
N TYR A 165 -9.67 -28.06 -8.58
CA TYR A 165 -10.89 -28.85 -8.50
C TYR A 165 -11.35 -29.39 -9.88
N HIS A 166 -11.23 -28.58 -10.92
CA HIS A 166 -11.63 -28.97 -12.28
C HIS A 166 -10.80 -30.15 -12.79
N THR A 167 -9.49 -30.13 -12.54
CA THR A 167 -8.56 -31.15 -13.06
C THR A 167 -8.40 -32.36 -12.15
N SER A 168 -8.94 -32.34 -10.95
CA SER A 168 -8.85 -33.43 -9.96
C SER A 168 -9.36 -34.78 -10.51
N ARG A 169 -10.39 -34.73 -11.39
CA ARG A 169 -10.96 -35.90 -12.06
C ARG A 169 -10.01 -36.56 -13.05
N TYR A 170 -9.06 -35.80 -13.64
CA TYR A 170 -8.14 -36.29 -14.67
C TYR A 170 -6.82 -36.82 -14.11
N GLY A 171 -6.70 -37.00 -12.79
CA GLY A 171 -5.49 -37.48 -12.13
C GLY A 171 -4.33 -36.49 -12.10
N TRP A 172 -4.59 -35.22 -12.48
CA TRP A 172 -3.61 -34.17 -12.34
C TRP A 172 -3.45 -33.79 -10.87
N GLN A 173 -2.21 -33.50 -10.47
CA GLN A 173 -1.94 -33.18 -9.07
C GLN A 173 -2.55 -31.83 -8.70
N ALA A 174 -3.72 -31.86 -8.06
CA ALA A 174 -4.41 -30.67 -7.55
C ALA A 174 -3.50 -29.79 -6.69
N THR A 175 -2.58 -30.41 -5.95
CA THR A 175 -1.57 -29.77 -5.11
C THR A 175 -0.73 -28.71 -5.88
N ASN A 176 -0.43 -28.95 -7.16
CA ASN A 176 0.34 -27.97 -7.97
C ASN A 176 -0.45 -26.67 -8.20
N PHE A 177 -1.75 -26.78 -8.38
CA PHE A 177 -2.63 -25.63 -8.55
C PHE A 177 -2.86 -24.89 -7.23
N PHE A 178 -3.03 -25.60 -6.11
CA PHE A 178 -3.08 -24.96 -4.79
C PHE A 178 -1.76 -24.25 -4.45
N MET A 179 -0.62 -24.86 -4.80
CA MET A 179 0.68 -24.22 -4.66
C MET A 179 0.78 -22.97 -5.52
N THR A 180 0.30 -23.00 -6.77
CA THR A 180 0.27 -21.83 -7.66
C THR A 180 -0.59 -20.73 -7.07
N GLY A 181 -1.78 -21.05 -6.57
CA GLY A 181 -2.64 -20.09 -5.86
C GLY A 181 -1.95 -19.47 -4.64
N GLY A 182 -1.29 -20.30 -3.83
CA GLY A 182 -0.50 -19.84 -2.68
C GLY A 182 0.68 -18.96 -3.07
N LEU A 183 1.38 -19.28 -4.16
CA LEU A 183 2.48 -18.47 -4.70
C LEU A 183 1.98 -17.11 -5.22
N ILE A 184 0.85 -17.08 -5.93
CA ILE A 184 0.22 -15.84 -6.39
C ILE A 184 -0.10 -14.93 -5.19
N LEU A 185 -0.74 -15.47 -4.16
CA LEU A 185 -1.05 -14.73 -2.94
C LEU A 185 0.23 -14.23 -2.25
N PHE A 186 1.27 -15.03 -2.19
CA PHE A 186 2.56 -14.64 -1.61
C PHE A 186 3.22 -13.49 -2.38
N VAL A 187 3.28 -13.59 -3.70
CA VAL A 187 3.84 -12.51 -4.55
C VAL A 187 3.04 -11.22 -4.41
N THR A 188 1.72 -11.32 -4.37
CA THR A 188 0.86 -10.14 -4.18
C THR A 188 0.98 -9.53 -2.79
N LEU A 189 1.25 -10.34 -1.74
CA LEU A 189 1.59 -9.82 -0.43
C LEU A 189 2.87 -8.97 -0.47
N LEU A 190 3.95 -9.50 -1.08
CA LEU A 190 5.20 -8.77 -1.25
C LEU A 190 5.00 -7.47 -2.03
N GLN A 191 4.22 -7.52 -3.11
CA GLN A 191 3.89 -6.35 -3.91
C GLN A 191 3.10 -5.30 -3.11
N SER A 192 2.10 -5.73 -2.34
CA SER A 192 1.30 -4.85 -1.48
C SER A 192 2.15 -4.21 -0.39
N PHE A 193 3.04 -5.01 0.24
CA PHE A 193 3.98 -4.50 1.23
C PHE A 193 4.94 -3.47 0.63
N TYR A 194 5.54 -3.79 -0.54
CA TYR A 194 6.40 -2.86 -1.26
C TYR A 194 5.67 -1.53 -1.53
N GLN A 195 4.45 -1.59 -2.06
CA GLN A 195 3.68 -0.37 -2.34
C GLN A 195 3.40 0.45 -1.08
N ARG A 196 3.02 -0.19 0.03
CA ARG A 196 2.76 0.51 1.31
C ARG A 196 4.02 1.12 1.92
N THR A 197 5.17 0.48 1.74
CA THR A 197 6.45 0.92 2.30
C THR A 197 7.08 2.05 1.49
N TYR A 198 6.96 1.98 0.15
CA TYR A 198 7.56 2.95 -0.77
C TYR A 198 6.64 4.13 -1.10
N ARG A 199 5.35 4.06 -0.79
CA ARG A 199 4.41 5.15 -1.02
C ARG A 199 3.88 5.72 0.29
N ASP A 200 3.69 7.04 0.28
CA ASP A 200 3.04 7.72 1.39
C ASP A 200 1.54 7.42 1.39
N GLU A 201 1.01 6.93 2.51
CA GLU A 201 -0.39 6.49 2.64
C GLU A 201 -1.40 7.63 2.43
N LEU A 202 -1.01 8.86 2.77
CA LEU A 202 -1.90 10.01 2.67
C LEU A 202 -2.02 10.54 1.24
N THR A 203 -0.89 10.65 0.54
CA THR A 203 -0.80 11.35 -0.75
C THR A 203 -0.64 10.41 -1.94
N GLY A 204 -0.25 9.15 -1.71
CA GLY A 204 0.00 8.15 -2.74
C GLY A 204 1.27 8.36 -3.56
N ILE A 205 2.02 9.46 -3.33
CA ILE A 205 3.31 9.70 -3.98
C ILE A 205 4.42 8.89 -3.29
N PRO A 206 5.62 8.72 -3.93
CA PRO A 206 6.75 8.07 -3.30
C PRO A 206 7.11 8.67 -1.94
N GLY A 207 7.32 7.80 -0.94
CA GLY A 207 7.60 8.15 0.43
C GLY A 207 9.10 8.26 0.74
N ARG A 208 9.43 8.25 2.05
CA ARG A 208 10.80 8.42 2.55
C ARG A 208 11.76 7.33 2.06
N LEU A 209 11.36 6.06 2.04
CA LEU A 209 12.23 4.98 1.59
C LEU A 209 12.57 5.09 0.11
N ALA A 210 11.58 5.45 -0.73
CA ALA A 210 11.80 5.73 -2.14
C ALA A 210 12.77 6.90 -2.34
N TYR A 211 12.70 7.91 -1.48
CA TYR A 211 13.64 9.05 -1.48
C TYR A 211 15.06 8.63 -1.11
N GLU A 212 15.23 7.82 -0.08
CA GLU A 212 16.55 7.32 0.38
C GLU A 212 17.22 6.47 -0.72
N GLU A 213 16.45 5.63 -1.42
CA GLU A 213 16.94 4.86 -2.57
C GLU A 213 17.32 5.76 -3.75
N ALA A 214 16.45 6.72 -4.10
CA ALA A 214 16.70 7.66 -5.21
C ALA A 214 17.96 8.51 -4.96
N ILE A 215 18.22 8.92 -3.72
CA ILE A 215 19.45 9.60 -3.34
C ILE A 215 20.69 8.74 -3.59
N GLY A 216 20.63 7.45 -3.28
CA GLY A 216 21.74 6.53 -3.53
C GLY A 216 22.11 6.38 -5.02
N GLN A 217 21.16 6.68 -5.90
CA GLN A 217 21.32 6.62 -7.35
C GLN A 217 21.69 7.96 -8.00
N LEU A 218 21.76 9.06 -7.22
CA LEU A 218 22.13 10.38 -7.74
C LEU A 218 23.57 10.40 -8.25
N GLY A 219 23.72 10.88 -9.48
CA GLY A 219 25.02 11.09 -10.10
C GLY A 219 25.77 12.30 -9.52
N LYS A 220 26.84 12.72 -10.21
CA LYS A 220 27.66 13.86 -9.78
C LYS A 220 26.95 15.21 -9.86
N ARG A 221 26.03 15.39 -10.82
CA ARG A 221 25.25 16.61 -11.03
C ARG A 221 23.78 16.36 -10.72
N PHE A 222 23.21 17.17 -9.84
CA PHE A 222 21.78 17.12 -9.51
C PHE A 222 21.34 18.42 -8.83
N SER A 223 20.04 18.67 -8.86
CA SER A 223 19.40 19.73 -8.06
C SER A 223 18.35 19.10 -7.14
N VAL A 224 18.15 19.73 -6.00
CA VAL A 224 17.13 19.38 -5.01
C VAL A 224 16.22 20.57 -4.80
N ALA A 225 14.92 20.35 -4.87
CA ALA A 225 13.94 21.36 -4.48
C ALA A 225 13.11 20.85 -3.29
N VAL A 226 12.79 21.75 -2.36
CA VAL A 226 11.83 21.48 -1.29
C VAL A 226 10.66 22.45 -1.46
N ILE A 227 9.47 21.86 -1.49
CA ILE A 227 8.19 22.54 -1.70
C ILE A 227 7.42 22.49 -0.39
N SER A 228 6.99 23.61 0.10
CA SER A 228 6.14 23.74 1.28
C SER A 228 4.82 24.42 0.90
N ILE A 229 3.72 23.87 1.40
CA ILE A 229 2.40 24.51 1.25
C ILE A 229 2.32 25.67 2.24
N ASP A 230 2.05 26.86 1.74
CA ASP A 230 1.95 28.04 2.59
C ASP A 230 0.77 27.93 3.55
N GLN A 231 0.97 28.37 4.79
CA GLN A 231 -0.04 28.43 5.85
C GLN A 231 -0.73 27.10 6.19
N LEU A 232 -0.20 25.92 5.79
CA LEU A 232 -0.85 24.63 6.03
C LEU A 232 -1.10 24.36 7.53
N THR A 233 -0.10 24.69 8.38
CA THR A 233 -0.23 24.58 9.84
C THR A 233 -1.32 25.52 10.38
N GLN A 234 -1.47 26.71 9.80
CA GLN A 234 -2.54 27.64 10.19
C GLN A 234 -3.92 27.08 9.81
N TYR A 235 -4.07 26.50 8.62
CA TYR A 235 -5.29 25.82 8.21
C TYR A 235 -5.60 24.63 9.12
N ALA A 236 -4.60 23.86 9.55
CA ALA A 236 -4.77 22.79 10.51
C ALA A 236 -5.27 23.29 11.88
N ASN A 237 -4.75 24.43 12.35
CA ASN A 237 -5.14 25.02 13.62
C ASN A 237 -6.56 25.61 13.60
N ILE A 238 -6.98 26.23 12.49
CA ILE A 238 -8.28 26.88 12.35
C ILE A 238 -9.39 25.88 11.99
N HIS A 239 -9.13 24.99 11.03
CA HIS A 239 -10.12 24.09 10.44
C HIS A 239 -9.96 22.64 10.84
N GLY A 240 -8.90 22.31 11.60
CA GLY A 240 -8.57 20.99 12.07
C GLY A 240 -7.64 20.20 11.12
N LYS A 241 -6.93 19.23 11.68
CA LYS A 241 -5.98 18.37 10.98
C LYS A 241 -6.57 17.70 9.72
N PRO A 242 -7.85 17.23 9.67
CA PRO A 242 -8.41 16.63 8.46
C PRO A 242 -8.43 17.55 7.24
N VAL A 243 -8.52 18.88 7.44
CA VAL A 243 -8.49 19.85 6.32
C VAL A 243 -7.10 19.97 5.77
N ALA A 244 -6.06 20.02 6.61
CA ALA A 244 -4.66 20.01 6.14
C ALA A 244 -4.33 18.72 5.38
N GLU A 245 -4.83 17.56 5.83
CA GLU A 245 -4.69 16.30 5.12
C GLU A 245 -5.40 16.32 3.75
N GLN A 246 -6.58 16.94 3.64
CA GLN A 246 -7.28 17.12 2.37
C GLN A 246 -6.50 18.03 1.41
N ILE A 247 -5.89 19.10 1.92
CA ILE A 247 -5.03 19.99 1.13
C ILE A 247 -3.83 19.19 0.58
N LEU A 248 -3.16 18.41 1.41
CA LEU A 248 -2.05 17.55 1.00
C LEU A 248 -2.46 16.52 -0.07
N LYS A 249 -3.61 15.85 0.12
CA LYS A 249 -4.18 14.91 -0.86
C LYS A 249 -4.51 15.58 -2.20
N LEU A 250 -4.86 16.85 -2.17
CA LEU A 250 -5.16 17.63 -3.36
C LEU A 250 -3.89 18.08 -4.09
N VAL A 251 -2.92 18.60 -3.34
CA VAL A 251 -1.71 19.26 -3.84
C VAL A 251 -0.68 18.24 -4.35
N ALA A 252 -0.35 17.23 -3.56
CA ALA A 252 0.77 16.34 -3.87
C ALA A 252 0.65 15.61 -5.23
N PRO A 253 -0.50 15.04 -5.63
CA PRO A 253 -0.63 14.42 -6.95
C PRO A 253 -0.53 15.44 -8.09
N ARG A 254 -0.99 16.68 -7.89
CA ARG A 254 -0.90 17.74 -8.90
C ARG A 254 0.52 18.26 -9.08
N VAL A 255 1.25 18.42 -7.98
CA VAL A 255 2.69 18.70 -8.02
C VAL A 255 3.42 17.59 -8.75
N HIS A 256 3.07 16.33 -8.48
CA HIS A 256 3.66 15.18 -9.17
C HIS A 256 3.36 15.19 -10.68
N ALA A 257 2.14 15.52 -11.08
CA ALA A 257 1.76 15.61 -12.49
C ALA A 257 2.41 16.79 -13.22
N ALA A 258 2.56 17.93 -12.53
CA ALA A 258 3.18 19.13 -13.10
C ALA A 258 4.71 19.07 -13.15
N CYS A 259 5.33 18.21 -12.34
CA CYS A 259 6.78 18.06 -12.26
C CYS A 259 7.25 16.85 -13.10
N SER A 260 7.11 16.94 -14.44
CA SER A 260 7.44 15.84 -15.35
C SER A 260 8.93 15.47 -15.37
N ASP A 261 9.78 16.40 -15.02
CA ASP A 261 11.24 16.33 -15.17
C ASP A 261 11.98 15.97 -13.87
N GLY A 262 11.26 15.87 -12.76
CA GLY A 262 11.80 15.57 -11.43
C GLY A 262 11.12 14.40 -10.76
N GLN A 263 11.82 13.76 -9.85
CA GLN A 263 11.28 12.71 -9.00
C GLN A 263 10.80 13.33 -7.70
N ILE A 264 9.49 13.22 -7.43
CA ILE A 264 8.88 13.81 -6.24
C ILE A 264 8.70 12.79 -5.13
N PHE A 265 8.93 13.24 -3.89
CA PHE A 265 8.86 12.44 -2.68
C PHE A 265 8.19 13.23 -1.56
N ARG A 266 7.48 12.53 -0.69
CA ARG A 266 7.06 13.06 0.61
C ARG A 266 7.96 12.48 1.70
N THR A 267 8.91 13.29 2.18
CA THR A 267 9.92 12.85 3.16
C THR A 267 9.51 13.14 4.60
N THR A 268 8.85 14.26 4.83
CA THR A 268 8.43 14.71 6.17
C THR A 268 7.10 15.48 6.08
N GLY A 269 6.21 15.18 7.02
CA GLY A 269 4.99 15.95 7.36
C GLY A 269 4.29 16.70 6.22
N GLU A 270 4.64 17.96 6.06
CA GLU A 270 3.95 18.93 5.19
C GLU A 270 4.76 19.29 3.93
N GLU A 271 5.98 18.76 3.78
CA GLU A 271 6.90 19.14 2.73
C GLU A 271 7.03 18.05 1.66
N LEU A 272 7.19 18.50 0.43
CA LEU A 272 7.47 17.64 -0.72
C LEU A 272 8.89 17.94 -1.21
N THR A 273 9.68 16.88 -1.41
CA THR A 273 11.04 17.01 -1.95
C THR A 273 11.06 16.54 -3.39
N VAL A 274 11.71 17.30 -4.27
CA VAL A 274 11.90 16.96 -5.67
C VAL A 274 13.38 16.82 -5.97
N LEU A 275 13.76 15.67 -6.53
CA LEU A 275 15.11 15.43 -7.04
C LEU A 275 15.13 15.60 -8.56
N PHE A 276 16.12 16.30 -9.06
CA PHE A 276 16.36 16.53 -10.48
C PHE A 276 17.75 15.97 -10.87
N PRO A 277 17.83 14.66 -11.20
CA PRO A 277 19.10 14.07 -11.62
C PRO A 277 19.64 14.74 -12.90
N GLY A 278 20.93 15.07 -12.92
CA GLY A 278 21.60 15.64 -14.08
C GLY A 278 21.28 17.10 -14.40
N LYS A 279 20.35 17.76 -13.70
CA LYS A 279 19.89 19.13 -14.00
C LYS A 279 20.47 20.15 -13.04
N SER A 280 20.69 21.37 -13.58
CA SER A 280 21.05 22.56 -12.80
C SER A 280 19.80 23.26 -12.25
N THR A 281 20.00 24.18 -11.32
CA THR A 281 18.90 25.03 -10.80
C THR A 281 18.27 25.88 -11.91
N THR A 282 19.02 26.38 -12.85
CA THR A 282 18.53 27.17 -14.00
C THR A 282 17.56 26.35 -14.87
N GLU A 283 17.90 25.12 -15.14
CA GLU A 283 17.06 24.18 -15.93
C GLU A 283 15.76 23.79 -15.22
N THR A 284 15.76 23.79 -13.88
CA THR A 284 14.61 23.37 -13.08
C THR A 284 13.64 24.50 -12.72
N LEU A 285 14.07 25.76 -12.79
CA LEU A 285 13.23 26.91 -12.41
C LEU A 285 11.92 26.97 -13.20
N GLY A 286 11.96 26.73 -14.52
CA GLY A 286 10.76 26.75 -15.36
C GLY A 286 9.71 25.72 -14.91
N THR A 287 10.14 24.51 -14.60
CA THR A 287 9.27 23.43 -14.10
C THR A 287 8.71 23.79 -12.72
N LEU A 288 9.54 24.30 -11.80
CA LEU A 288 9.11 24.67 -10.45
C LEU A 288 8.13 25.84 -10.46
N GLU A 289 8.32 26.82 -11.35
CA GLU A 289 7.40 27.94 -11.51
C GLU A 289 6.07 27.48 -12.13
N THR A 290 6.09 26.51 -13.04
CA THR A 290 4.88 25.87 -13.57
C THR A 290 4.11 25.15 -12.47
N VAL A 291 4.81 24.40 -11.61
CA VAL A 291 4.22 23.74 -10.43
C VAL A 291 3.56 24.78 -9.52
N ARG A 292 4.27 25.87 -9.18
CA ARG A 292 3.75 26.95 -8.33
C ARG A 292 2.45 27.53 -8.89
N LYS A 293 2.47 27.94 -10.17
CA LYS A 293 1.30 28.52 -10.86
C LYS A 293 0.13 27.56 -10.97
N THR A 294 0.41 26.28 -11.21
CA THR A 294 -0.63 25.23 -11.28
C THR A 294 -1.37 25.10 -9.96
N ILE A 295 -0.66 25.20 -8.83
CA ILE A 295 -1.30 25.11 -7.51
C ILE A 295 -1.98 26.43 -7.13
N GLU A 296 -1.39 27.57 -7.43
CA GLU A 296 -1.99 28.90 -7.20
C GLU A 296 -3.37 29.03 -7.90
N ALA A 297 -3.54 28.41 -9.06
CA ALA A 297 -4.81 28.41 -9.79
C ALA A 297 -5.92 27.56 -9.11
N ILE A 298 -5.59 26.82 -8.04
CA ILE A 298 -6.52 25.92 -7.35
C ILE A 298 -7.12 26.63 -6.13
N SER A 299 -8.43 26.61 -6.03
CA SER A 299 -9.16 27.00 -4.82
C SER A 299 -9.79 25.80 -4.18
N LEU A 300 -9.55 25.59 -2.89
CA LEU A 300 -10.23 24.56 -2.12
C LEU A 300 -11.53 25.10 -1.53
N PHE A 301 -12.65 24.52 -1.90
CA PHE A 301 -13.94 24.85 -1.31
C PHE A 301 -14.22 23.95 -0.08
N LEU A 302 -14.21 24.52 1.11
CA LEU A 302 -14.62 23.82 2.32
C LEU A 302 -16.15 23.69 2.32
N ARG A 303 -16.67 22.50 2.00
CA ARG A 303 -18.10 22.19 2.25
C ARG A 303 -18.31 22.12 3.76
N GLY A 304 -18.98 23.13 4.28
CA GLY A 304 -19.19 23.30 5.72
C GLY A 304 -19.73 22.05 6.41
N ARG A 305 -18.91 21.49 7.28
CA ARG A 305 -19.28 20.40 8.19
C ARG A 305 -20.24 20.84 9.30
N ASN A 306 -20.63 22.12 9.34
CA ASN A 306 -21.45 22.72 10.38
C ASN A 306 -22.95 22.52 10.20
N ARG A 307 -23.44 21.80 9.20
CA ARG A 307 -24.89 21.56 9.02
C ARG A 307 -25.52 20.71 10.13
N VAL A 308 -24.76 19.98 10.94
CA VAL A 308 -25.34 19.08 11.95
C VAL A 308 -25.52 19.74 13.29
N TRP A 309 -24.74 20.78 13.62
CA TRP A 309 -24.85 21.47 14.93
C TRP A 309 -25.75 22.71 14.91
N GLU A 310 -26.00 23.33 13.75
CA GLU A 310 -26.89 24.50 13.62
C GLU A 310 -28.38 24.17 13.68
N LYS A 311 -28.74 22.90 13.46
CA LYS A 311 -30.13 22.44 13.54
C LYS A 311 -30.71 22.42 14.98
N GLN A 312 -29.87 22.59 16.02
CA GLN A 312 -30.28 22.62 17.43
C GLN A 312 -30.35 24.02 18.06
N ARG A 313 -29.87 25.06 17.38
CA ARG A 313 -30.05 26.45 17.84
C ARG A 313 -30.74 27.22 16.73
N GLY A 314 -32.04 27.42 16.90
CA GLY A 314 -32.89 28.13 15.98
C GLY A 314 -32.51 29.60 15.78
N THR A 315 -31.41 29.86 15.07
CA THR A 315 -30.96 31.20 14.69
C THR A 315 -30.72 31.25 13.19
N GLN A 316 -31.20 32.30 12.60
CA GLN A 316 -31.34 32.69 11.21
C GLN A 316 -30.20 32.25 10.27
N LYS A 317 -30.61 31.78 9.09
CA LYS A 317 -29.81 31.55 7.89
C LYS A 317 -29.03 32.79 7.49
N THR A 318 -27.79 32.89 7.88
CA THR A 318 -26.80 33.63 7.12
C THR A 318 -26.11 32.63 6.22
N GLY A 319 -26.25 32.77 4.92
CA GLY A 319 -25.72 31.83 3.94
C GLY A 319 -24.21 31.63 4.15
N SER A 320 -23.84 30.46 4.58
CA SER A 320 -22.44 30.00 4.58
C SER A 320 -21.97 29.99 3.13
N ARG A 321 -21.38 31.11 2.70
CA ARG A 321 -20.59 31.14 1.47
C ARG A 321 -19.52 30.06 1.59
N ASP A 322 -19.47 29.15 0.64
CA ASP A 322 -18.37 28.20 0.50
C ASP A 322 -17.07 29.03 0.49
N GLN A 323 -16.31 28.95 1.59
CA GLN A 323 -15.11 29.75 1.74
C GLN A 323 -14.03 29.10 0.89
N ALA A 324 -13.69 29.75 -0.23
CA ALA A 324 -12.58 29.35 -1.06
C ALA A 324 -11.27 29.66 -0.32
N LEU A 325 -10.48 28.63 -0.01
CA LEU A 325 -9.14 28.80 0.56
C LEU A 325 -8.13 28.88 -0.58
N PRO A 326 -7.37 30.00 -0.69
CA PRO A 326 -6.25 30.07 -1.62
C PRO A 326 -5.13 29.15 -1.13
N ILE A 327 -4.60 28.33 -2.03
CA ILE A 327 -3.48 27.45 -1.75
C ILE A 327 -2.29 27.94 -2.56
N THR A 328 -1.18 28.27 -1.89
CA THR A 328 0.05 28.68 -2.52
C THR A 328 1.23 27.84 -2.07
N LEU A 329 2.32 27.86 -2.82
CA LEU A 329 3.53 27.09 -2.56
C LEU A 329 4.75 28.01 -2.45
N SER A 330 5.53 27.83 -1.40
CA SER A 330 6.91 28.32 -1.31
C SER A 330 7.88 27.23 -1.70
N ILE A 331 8.84 27.53 -2.57
CA ILE A 331 9.77 26.56 -3.14
C ILE A 331 11.20 27.08 -2.98
N GLY A 332 12.05 26.25 -2.37
CA GLY A 332 13.50 26.46 -2.37
C GLY A 332 14.17 25.43 -3.28
N VAL A 333 15.16 25.85 -4.07
CA VAL A 333 15.93 24.95 -4.94
C VAL A 333 17.43 25.24 -4.84
N ALA A 334 18.25 24.20 -4.78
CA ALA A 334 19.70 24.30 -4.83
C ALA A 334 20.30 23.15 -5.64
N GLU A 335 21.50 23.37 -6.19
CA GLU A 335 22.23 22.39 -6.98
C GLU A 335 23.55 21.99 -6.36
N LYS A 336 24.04 20.81 -6.71
CA LYS A 336 25.40 20.40 -6.45
C LYS A 336 26.34 21.02 -7.47
N VAL A 337 27.16 21.98 -7.04
CA VAL A 337 28.05 22.76 -7.92
C VAL A 337 29.48 22.14 -7.98
N SER A 338 29.95 21.55 -6.89
CA SER A 338 31.31 21.01 -6.81
C SER A 338 31.31 19.54 -6.41
N ASP A 339 32.34 18.79 -6.80
CA ASP A 339 32.52 17.39 -6.41
C ASP A 339 32.70 17.23 -4.88
N SER A 340 33.18 18.26 -4.18
CA SER A 340 33.32 18.31 -2.72
C SER A 340 32.01 18.60 -1.99
N ALA A 341 30.96 19.10 -2.69
CA ALA A 341 29.68 19.39 -2.06
C ALA A 341 28.94 18.09 -1.73
N THR A 342 28.69 17.87 -0.44
CA THR A 342 27.90 16.75 0.03
C THR A 342 26.40 17.00 -0.18
N LEU A 343 25.60 15.92 -0.31
CA LEU A 343 24.13 16.02 -0.37
C LEU A 343 23.58 16.87 0.78
N THR A 344 24.12 16.71 1.98
CA THR A 344 23.69 17.46 3.17
C THR A 344 23.84 18.97 3.01
N LEU A 345 24.90 19.43 2.34
CA LEU A 345 25.11 20.85 2.03
C LEU A 345 24.08 21.36 1.03
N VAL A 346 23.78 20.59 -0.01
CA VAL A 346 22.74 20.93 -1.00
C VAL A 346 21.38 21.03 -0.32
N ILE A 347 21.02 20.06 0.52
CA ILE A 347 19.76 20.09 1.28
C ILE A 347 19.69 21.33 2.18
N LYS A 348 20.77 21.66 2.91
CA LYS A 348 20.84 22.87 3.74
C LYS A 348 20.65 24.16 2.92
N ALA A 349 21.27 24.25 1.74
CA ALA A 349 21.10 25.39 0.84
C ALA A 349 19.67 25.49 0.31
N THR A 350 19.04 24.33 0.01
CA THR A 350 17.64 24.26 -0.41
C THR A 350 16.69 24.76 0.68
N TYR A 351 16.88 24.33 1.93
CA TYR A 351 16.06 24.78 3.06
C TYR A 351 16.26 26.29 3.32
N ARG A 352 17.48 26.81 3.20
CA ARG A 352 17.73 28.26 3.32
C ARG A 352 16.92 29.01 2.28
N ALA A 353 16.95 28.58 1.02
CA ALA A 353 16.16 29.19 -0.05
C ALA A 353 14.65 29.11 0.23
N LEU A 354 14.16 27.97 0.79
CA LEU A 354 12.78 27.83 1.19
C LEU A 354 12.39 28.82 2.30
N TYR A 355 13.24 29.01 3.32
CA TYR A 355 12.99 30.01 4.37
C TYR A 355 12.98 31.43 3.82
N GLU A 356 13.86 31.73 2.87
CA GLU A 356 13.86 33.01 2.17
C GLU A 356 12.58 33.22 1.33
N ALA A 357 12.06 32.13 0.70
CA ALA A 357 10.79 32.18 -0.01
C ALA A 357 9.61 32.46 0.93
N LYS A 358 9.55 31.77 2.07
CA LYS A 358 8.54 32.03 3.11
C LYS A 358 8.66 33.45 3.70
N GLY A 359 9.88 33.91 3.96
CA GLY A 359 10.14 35.26 4.47
C GLY A 359 9.79 36.38 3.46
N ALA A 360 9.80 36.09 2.16
CA ALA A 360 9.39 37.04 1.11
C ALA A 360 7.86 37.17 0.96
N GLY A 361 7.08 36.49 1.81
CA GLY A 361 5.62 36.50 1.78
C GLY A 361 4.98 35.23 1.21
N GLY A 362 5.78 34.22 0.88
CA GLY A 362 5.29 32.96 0.29
C GLY A 362 5.02 33.07 -1.21
N ASN A 363 4.45 32.00 -1.80
CA ASN A 363 4.08 31.91 -3.21
C ASN A 363 5.21 32.29 -4.20
N VAL A 364 6.42 31.82 -3.94
CA VAL A 364 7.60 32.17 -4.73
C VAL A 364 8.60 31.03 -4.78
N VAL A 365 9.36 30.95 -5.89
CA VAL A 365 10.51 30.07 -6.06
C VAL A 365 11.77 30.86 -5.75
N LYS A 366 12.58 30.37 -4.80
CA LYS A 366 13.88 30.94 -4.45
C LYS A 366 15.01 29.96 -4.74
N ARG A 367 16.12 30.51 -5.26
CA ARG A 367 17.34 29.78 -5.57
C ARG A 367 18.32 29.90 -4.42
N GLY A 368 18.77 28.76 -3.86
CA GLY A 368 19.86 28.73 -2.89
C GLY A 368 21.18 29.07 -3.53
N GLY A 369 22.06 29.73 -2.75
CA GLY A 369 23.45 29.94 -3.18
C GLY A 369 24.16 28.60 -3.40
N ALA A 370 25.26 28.61 -4.15
CA ALA A 370 26.08 27.43 -4.38
C ALA A 370 26.44 26.74 -3.05
N ALA A 371 26.20 25.44 -2.95
CA ALA A 371 26.61 24.65 -1.81
C ALA A 371 28.15 24.50 -1.81
N ILE A 372 28.84 25.38 -1.12
CA ILE A 372 30.28 25.37 -0.97
C ILE A 372 30.59 24.91 0.47
N GLU A 373 31.52 23.97 0.60
CA GLU A 373 32.05 23.61 1.93
C GLU A 373 32.61 24.85 2.62
N PRO A 374 32.25 25.14 3.90
CA PRO A 374 32.90 26.20 4.62
C PRO A 374 34.39 25.83 4.70
N VAL A 375 35.24 26.69 4.13
CA VAL A 375 36.70 26.57 4.24
C VAL A 375 37.02 26.41 5.72
N ARG A 376 37.48 25.23 6.12
CA ARG A 376 38.07 25.04 7.44
C ARG A 376 39.22 26.05 7.55
N ARG A 377 39.03 27.15 8.25
CA ARG A 377 40.14 27.98 8.69
C ARG A 377 41.03 27.08 9.54
N SER A 378 42.13 26.61 8.92
CA SER A 378 43.24 26.05 9.68
C SER A 378 43.69 27.12 10.65
N HIS A 379 43.45 26.92 11.92
CA HIS A 379 44.20 27.65 12.96
C HIS A 379 45.67 27.20 12.79
N ALA A 380 46.41 27.92 11.94
CA ALA A 380 47.85 27.95 11.96
C ALA A 380 48.22 28.58 13.32
N GLY A 381 48.42 27.75 14.29
CA GLY A 381 48.99 28.15 15.58
C GLY A 381 50.38 28.72 15.33
N SER A 382 50.51 30.05 15.40
CA SER A 382 51.78 30.72 15.55
C SER A 382 52.33 30.37 16.96
N GLY A 383 53.03 29.29 17.02
CA GLY A 383 53.88 28.97 18.16
C GLY A 383 55.08 29.90 18.18
N ARG A 384 55.01 31.02 18.88
CA ARG A 384 56.14 31.79 19.28
C ARG A 384 56.83 31.04 20.41
N VAL A 385 57.95 30.37 20.12
CA VAL A 385 58.91 29.89 21.11
C VAL A 385 59.54 31.11 21.74
N VAL A 386 59.21 31.41 22.99
CA VAL A 386 59.98 32.32 23.86
C VAL A 386 61.01 31.49 24.57
N THR A 387 62.25 31.56 24.09
CA THR A 387 63.42 31.16 24.85
C THR A 387 63.66 32.21 25.95
N SER A 388 63.35 31.83 27.21
CA SER A 388 63.84 32.57 28.37
C SER A 388 65.20 32.03 28.76
N GLY A 389 66.19 32.96 28.62
CA GLY A 389 67.54 32.74 29.09
C GLY A 389 67.68 32.73 30.65
N GLU A 390 68.76 32.17 31.04
CA GLU A 390 69.37 32.05 32.34
C GLU A 390 69.33 33.34 33.24
N TYR A 391 69.10 33.11 34.48
CA TYR A 391 69.82 33.74 35.63
C TYR A 391 69.62 32.80 36.84
N GLY A 392 70.59 32.14 37.40
CA GLY A 392 71.78 32.49 38.23
C GLY A 392 71.43 32.89 39.65
N THR A 393 71.58 32.08 40.54
CA THR A 393 72.14 31.90 41.87
C THR A 393 71.36 30.98 42.78
#